data_1d26853a10c6e49e6edd9c6d39709ee8
#
_entry.id   1d26853a10c6e49e6edd9c6d39709ee8
#
_cell.length_a   1.000
_cell.length_b   1.000
_cell.length_c   1.000
_cell.angle_alpha   90.00
_cell.angle_beta   90.00
_cell.angle_gamma   90.00
#
_symmetry.space_group_name_H-M   'P 1'
#
loop_
_entity.id
_entity.type
_entity.pdbx_description
1 polymer ?
#
loop_
_entity_poly.entity_id
_entity_poly.type
_entity_poly.pdbx_seq_one_letter_code
_entity_poly.pdbx_strand_id
1 'polypeptide(L)'
;MKKTIFSILALLVSMTTMAQYQPSEQVKQSQKEFQDFKFGIFIHWGIYSMLGDGEWVMNNKSINYQEYPHLADGFYPSRFNADEWVRTFREAGAKYITFTTRHHDGFSMWHTAQDTYNIVDGTPFKRDILKELANACHNGGLSLHLYYSHLDWRRLDYPLGRTGKKLGRPTDKQNWRSYYTFMNNQLRELLTNYGRVDCIWFDGWWDHDEDKTPFNWELDEQYAMIHQLQPQCIVANNHHGKPYPGEDIQIFEQDLPGENTYGLSGQDVSQLPLETCLTMNYTWGYSITDKNYKSKETLVRELVRAAGKNCNLLLNVGPRPDGQLPVEAVERLQYIGQFLGKYGDTIYGTRGGLVAPHDWGVSTQKGNRLFIHILSLQDKALFLSLIHISEPTRHSLI
;
A
#
# COMPACT_ATOMS: atom_id res chain seq x y z
N MET A 1 21.06 -55.41 -51.06
CA MET A 1 21.67 -54.38 -50.21
C MET A 1 20.69 -53.19 -50.12
N LYS A 2 19.86 -53.14 -49.08
CA LYS A 2 18.92 -52.02 -48.84
C LYS A 2 19.58 -51.12 -47.81
N LYS A 3 19.86 -49.86 -48.18
CA LYS A 3 20.34 -48.82 -47.25
C LYS A 3 19.13 -48.18 -46.56
N THR A 4 19.01 -48.38 -45.28
CA THR A 4 18.02 -47.73 -44.44
C THR A 4 18.59 -46.38 -43.97
N ILE A 5 17.98 -45.29 -44.40
CA ILE A 5 18.33 -43.93 -43.97
C ILE A 5 17.50 -43.65 -42.71
N PHE A 6 18.17 -43.50 -41.57
CA PHE A 6 17.57 -42.99 -40.34
C PHE A 6 17.57 -41.47 -40.38
N SER A 7 16.37 -40.87 -40.53
CA SER A 7 16.20 -39.42 -40.31
C SER A 7 16.00 -39.15 -38.83
N ILE A 8 16.98 -38.53 -38.20
CA ILE A 8 16.86 -37.99 -36.84
C ILE A 8 16.16 -36.65 -36.93
N LEU A 9 14.90 -36.61 -36.54
CA LEU A 9 14.16 -35.37 -36.39
C LEU A 9 14.52 -34.76 -35.01
N ALA A 10 15.41 -33.77 -35.02
CA ALA A 10 15.75 -33.01 -33.82
C ALA A 10 14.58 -32.08 -33.49
N LEU A 11 13.80 -32.42 -32.45
CA LEU A 11 12.79 -31.56 -31.89
C LEU A 11 13.50 -30.47 -31.07
N LEU A 12 13.67 -29.28 -31.65
CA LEU A 12 14.06 -28.08 -30.94
C LEU A 12 12.87 -27.64 -30.07
N VAL A 13 12.84 -28.07 -28.81
CA VAL A 13 12.02 -27.47 -27.80
C VAL A 13 12.65 -26.14 -27.43
N SER A 14 12.16 -25.06 -28.02
CA SER A 14 12.46 -23.71 -27.57
C SER A 14 11.84 -23.54 -26.18
N MET A 15 12.61 -23.80 -25.13
CA MET A 15 12.29 -23.28 -23.78
C MET A 15 12.44 -21.77 -23.87
N THR A 16 11.34 -21.05 -24.05
CA THR A 16 11.27 -19.64 -23.71
C THR A 16 11.41 -19.58 -22.19
N THR A 17 12.63 -19.41 -21.70
CA THR A 17 12.85 -18.94 -20.34
C THR A 17 12.19 -17.57 -20.28
N MET A 18 11.04 -17.46 -19.61
CA MET A 18 10.51 -16.16 -19.20
C MET A 18 11.65 -15.44 -18.49
N ALA A 19 12.10 -14.32 -19.04
CA ALA A 19 13.15 -13.55 -18.41
C ALA A 19 12.63 -13.16 -17.04
N GLN A 20 13.30 -13.59 -15.98
CA GLN A 20 12.95 -13.20 -14.61
C GLN A 20 12.94 -11.67 -14.55
N TYR A 21 11.88 -11.08 -14.02
CA TYR A 21 11.77 -9.63 -13.85
C TYR A 21 13.04 -9.08 -13.20
N GLN A 22 13.58 -8.05 -13.82
CA GLN A 22 14.71 -7.29 -13.30
C GLN A 22 14.30 -5.82 -13.25
N PRO A 23 14.29 -5.19 -12.08
CA PRO A 23 13.91 -3.79 -11.97
C PRO A 23 14.87 -2.90 -12.75
N SER A 24 14.32 -1.93 -13.48
CA SER A 24 15.10 -0.91 -14.19
C SER A 24 15.92 -0.05 -13.21
N GLU A 25 16.92 0.69 -13.70
CA GLU A 25 17.66 1.63 -12.85
C GLU A 25 16.75 2.73 -12.26
N GLN A 26 15.68 3.12 -12.96
CA GLN A 26 14.69 4.07 -12.44
C GLN A 26 13.89 3.47 -11.30
N VAL A 27 13.44 2.22 -11.41
CA VAL A 27 12.77 1.49 -10.33
C VAL A 27 13.71 1.31 -9.14
N LYS A 28 14.97 0.90 -9.35
CA LYS A 28 15.96 0.77 -8.26
C LYS A 28 16.20 2.09 -7.51
N GLN A 29 16.24 3.19 -8.25
CA GLN A 29 16.35 4.51 -7.64
C GLN A 29 15.12 4.85 -6.80
N SER A 30 13.91 4.59 -7.32
CA SER A 30 12.65 4.78 -6.58
C SER A 30 12.56 3.89 -5.34
N GLN A 31 12.99 2.63 -5.44
CA GLN A 31 13.08 1.72 -4.29
C GLN A 31 14.01 2.27 -3.19
N LYS A 32 15.15 2.83 -3.58
CA LYS A 32 16.10 3.45 -2.63
C LYS A 32 15.50 4.68 -1.95
N GLU A 33 14.87 5.57 -2.73
CA GLU A 33 14.19 6.76 -2.22
C GLU A 33 13.05 6.38 -1.27
N PHE A 34 12.25 5.38 -1.64
CA PHE A 34 11.19 4.85 -0.80
C PHE A 34 11.72 4.31 0.53
N GLN A 35 12.83 3.54 0.51
CA GLN A 35 13.47 3.07 1.75
C GLN A 35 13.92 4.20 2.67
N ASP A 36 14.26 5.37 2.12
CA ASP A 36 14.72 6.53 2.89
C ASP A 36 13.57 7.32 3.52
N PHE A 37 12.33 7.17 3.03
CA PHE A 37 11.14 7.89 3.50
C PHE A 37 10.71 7.52 4.91
N LYS A 38 10.73 6.27 5.28
CA LYS A 38 10.38 5.69 6.59
C LYS A 38 8.97 5.95 7.09
N PHE A 39 8.29 7.02 6.69
CA PHE A 39 6.97 7.39 7.16
C PHE A 39 6.08 7.92 6.04
N GLY A 40 4.90 7.30 5.88
CA GLY A 40 3.85 7.69 4.96
C GLY A 40 2.47 7.69 5.62
N ILE A 41 1.50 8.29 4.94
CA ILE A 41 0.09 8.32 5.37
C ILE A 41 -0.77 7.52 4.40
N PHE A 42 -1.49 6.53 4.92
CA PHE A 42 -2.55 5.85 4.19
C PHE A 42 -3.86 6.61 4.37
N ILE A 43 -4.63 6.78 3.30
CA ILE A 43 -5.91 7.49 3.36
C ILE A 43 -7.00 6.56 2.84
N HIS A 44 -7.80 6.00 3.75
CA HIS A 44 -8.98 5.22 3.39
C HIS A 44 -10.21 6.10 3.38
N TRP A 45 -10.63 6.53 2.19
CA TRP A 45 -11.75 7.43 2.04
C TRP A 45 -12.58 7.16 0.77
N GLY A 46 -13.89 7.13 0.93
CA GLY A 46 -14.86 6.87 -0.12
C GLY A 46 -16.28 7.06 0.42
N ILE A 47 -17.28 6.69 -0.38
CA ILE A 47 -18.70 6.80 0.00
C ILE A 47 -19.05 5.96 1.24
N TYR A 48 -18.29 4.90 1.54
CA TYR A 48 -18.44 4.10 2.76
C TYR A 48 -18.32 4.95 4.05
N SER A 49 -17.58 6.06 4.00
CA SER A 49 -17.45 6.96 5.14
C SER A 49 -18.79 7.54 5.61
N MET A 50 -19.78 7.66 4.73
CA MET A 50 -21.12 8.15 5.06
C MET A 50 -21.86 7.26 6.05
N LEU A 51 -21.59 5.95 6.02
CA LEU A 51 -22.21 5.00 6.95
C LEU A 51 -21.49 4.97 8.30
N GLY A 52 -20.28 5.50 8.39
CA GLY A 52 -19.53 5.60 9.63
C GLY A 52 -19.24 4.25 10.32
N ASP A 53 -19.04 3.20 9.54
CA ASP A 53 -18.84 1.82 10.04
C ASP A 53 -17.68 1.11 9.29
N GLY A 54 -16.68 1.88 8.88
CA GLY A 54 -15.50 1.40 8.18
C GLY A 54 -15.72 1.15 6.68
N GLU A 55 -14.65 0.77 5.99
CA GLU A 55 -14.58 0.60 4.54
C GLU A 55 -15.24 -0.71 4.05
N TRP A 56 -15.33 -1.70 4.93
CA TRP A 56 -15.95 -3.00 4.65
C TRP A 56 -17.46 -3.04 4.87
N VAL A 57 -18.09 -1.92 5.22
CA VAL A 57 -19.50 -1.84 5.61
C VAL A 57 -20.47 -2.47 4.60
N MET A 58 -20.21 -2.31 3.30
CA MET A 58 -21.01 -2.92 2.24
C MET A 58 -21.08 -4.46 2.40
N ASN A 59 -19.91 -5.10 2.53
CA ASN A 59 -19.82 -6.56 2.68
C ASN A 59 -20.30 -7.02 4.07
N ASN A 60 -19.86 -6.35 5.16
CA ASN A 60 -20.14 -6.77 6.52
C ASN A 60 -21.63 -6.67 6.89
N LYS A 61 -22.33 -5.67 6.35
CA LYS A 61 -23.78 -5.50 6.53
C LYS A 61 -24.61 -6.16 5.43
N SER A 62 -23.95 -6.81 4.45
CA SER A 62 -24.62 -7.44 3.30
C SER A 62 -25.55 -6.46 2.57
N ILE A 63 -25.09 -5.22 2.36
CA ILE A 63 -25.87 -4.19 1.66
C ILE A 63 -25.94 -4.56 0.18
N ASN A 64 -27.15 -4.56 -0.38
CA ASN A 64 -27.38 -4.97 -1.76
C ASN A 64 -26.54 -4.14 -2.74
N TYR A 65 -25.94 -4.79 -3.76
CA TYR A 65 -25.07 -4.15 -4.76
C TYR A 65 -25.77 -3.06 -5.59
N GLN A 66 -27.10 -3.04 -5.65
CA GLN A 66 -27.89 -2.00 -6.30
C GLN A 66 -28.24 -0.84 -5.36
N GLU A 67 -28.39 -1.12 -4.06
CA GLU A 67 -28.76 -0.14 -3.05
C GLU A 67 -27.54 0.69 -2.57
N TYR A 68 -26.41 0.02 -2.35
CA TYR A 68 -25.22 0.67 -1.85
C TYR A 68 -24.75 1.86 -2.70
N PRO A 69 -24.77 1.82 -4.05
CA PRO A 69 -24.36 2.96 -4.89
C PRO A 69 -25.14 4.24 -4.66
N HIS A 70 -26.37 4.18 -4.13
CA HIS A 70 -27.17 5.37 -3.81
C HIS A 70 -26.55 6.25 -2.71
N LEU A 71 -25.56 5.76 -1.98
CA LEU A 71 -24.77 6.61 -1.09
C LEU A 71 -24.09 7.76 -1.86
N ALA A 72 -23.71 7.52 -3.12
CA ALA A 72 -23.10 8.54 -3.96
C ALA A 72 -24.03 9.74 -4.20
N ASP A 73 -25.36 9.54 -4.25
CA ASP A 73 -26.35 10.61 -4.47
C ASP A 73 -26.32 11.68 -3.36
N GLY A 74 -25.85 11.32 -2.17
CA GLY A 74 -25.71 12.21 -1.01
C GLY A 74 -24.26 12.55 -0.65
N PHE A 75 -23.26 12.00 -1.35
CA PHE A 75 -21.87 12.24 -1.01
C PHE A 75 -21.40 13.62 -1.46
N TYR A 76 -21.29 14.53 -0.49
CA TYR A 76 -20.90 15.92 -0.72
C TYR A 76 -19.87 16.39 0.31
N PRO A 77 -18.59 16.07 0.15
CA PRO A 77 -17.53 16.39 1.11
C PRO A 77 -17.14 17.87 1.06
N SER A 78 -18.07 18.75 1.50
CA SER A 78 -17.97 20.22 1.39
C SER A 78 -16.77 20.83 2.11
N ARG A 79 -16.14 20.09 3.03
CA ARG A 79 -14.98 20.54 3.83
C ARG A 79 -13.66 19.93 3.39
N PHE A 80 -13.67 19.18 2.27
CA PHE A 80 -12.44 18.65 1.69
C PHE A 80 -11.54 19.78 1.19
N ASN A 81 -10.29 19.75 1.65
CA ASN A 81 -9.24 20.67 1.24
C ASN A 81 -7.91 19.91 1.11
N ALA A 82 -7.47 19.68 -0.12
CA ALA A 82 -6.26 18.90 -0.41
C ALA A 82 -4.99 19.56 0.15
N ASP A 83 -4.88 20.89 0.06
CA ASP A 83 -3.72 21.63 0.57
C ASP A 83 -3.62 21.55 2.10
N GLU A 84 -4.76 21.57 2.79
CA GLU A 84 -4.81 21.39 4.25
C GLU A 84 -4.39 19.97 4.64
N TRP A 85 -4.85 18.93 3.93
CA TRP A 85 -4.43 17.56 4.17
C TRP A 85 -2.91 17.41 3.98
N VAL A 86 -2.40 17.85 2.84
CA VAL A 86 -0.96 17.75 2.52
C VAL A 86 -0.11 18.51 3.52
N ARG A 87 -0.54 19.72 3.94
CA ARG A 87 0.13 20.47 4.99
C ARG A 87 0.18 19.68 6.30
N THR A 88 -0.96 19.13 6.75
CA THR A 88 -1.05 18.33 7.98
C THR A 88 -0.11 17.12 7.93
N PHE A 89 -0.06 16.41 6.80
CA PHE A 89 0.78 15.23 6.64
C PHE A 89 2.28 15.59 6.59
N ARG A 90 2.64 16.69 5.95
CA ARG A 90 4.02 17.20 5.95
C ARG A 90 4.47 17.64 7.34
N GLU A 91 3.62 18.34 8.07
CA GLU A 91 3.88 18.76 9.46
C GLU A 91 4.01 17.54 10.39
N ALA A 92 3.31 16.45 10.11
CA ALA A 92 3.51 15.15 10.76
C ALA A 92 4.85 14.48 10.39
N GLY A 93 5.55 14.96 9.36
CA GLY A 93 6.82 14.41 8.89
C GLY A 93 6.68 13.33 7.82
N ALA A 94 5.48 13.07 7.29
CA ALA A 94 5.30 12.13 6.20
C ALA A 94 6.08 12.54 4.94
N LYS A 95 6.54 11.56 4.17
CA LYS A 95 7.25 11.73 2.91
C LYS A 95 6.42 11.30 1.70
N TYR A 96 5.40 10.50 1.91
CA TYR A 96 4.47 10.05 0.88
C TYR A 96 3.07 9.86 1.46
N ILE A 97 2.10 9.80 0.55
CA ILE A 97 0.74 9.35 0.86
C ILE A 97 0.39 8.16 -0.02
N THR A 98 -0.45 7.26 0.49
CA THR A 98 -1.13 6.23 -0.30
C THR A 98 -2.64 6.50 -0.20
N PHE A 99 -3.27 6.84 -1.32
CA PHE A 99 -4.69 7.22 -1.36
C PHE A 99 -5.54 6.11 -1.98
N THR A 100 -6.62 5.70 -1.32
CA THR A 100 -7.57 4.73 -1.88
C THR A 100 -8.35 5.35 -3.04
N THR A 101 -7.78 5.26 -4.25
CA THR A 101 -8.46 5.77 -5.46
C THR A 101 -9.74 5.01 -5.75
N ARG A 102 -9.73 3.69 -5.50
CA ARG A 102 -10.89 2.81 -5.64
C ARG A 102 -10.74 1.63 -4.69
N HIS A 103 -11.65 1.53 -3.71
CA HIS A 103 -11.68 0.42 -2.75
C HIS A 103 -12.60 -0.72 -3.26
N HIS A 104 -12.82 -1.76 -2.48
CA HIS A 104 -13.59 -2.97 -2.83
C HIS A 104 -15.05 -2.70 -3.22
N ASP A 105 -15.65 -1.58 -2.79
CA ASP A 105 -16.99 -1.16 -3.17
C ASP A 105 -17.10 -0.64 -4.61
N GLY A 106 -15.96 -0.50 -5.31
CA GLY A 106 -15.87 -0.12 -6.69
C GLY A 106 -16.10 1.36 -6.99
N PHE A 107 -16.22 2.23 -5.96
CA PHE A 107 -16.40 3.66 -6.16
C PHE A 107 -15.07 4.35 -6.48
N SER A 108 -15.03 5.10 -7.59
CA SER A 108 -13.83 5.80 -8.04
C SER A 108 -13.76 7.23 -7.52
N MET A 109 -12.69 7.56 -6.77
CA MET A 109 -12.47 8.88 -6.17
C MET A 109 -11.83 9.88 -7.15
N TRP A 110 -11.91 9.61 -8.45
CA TRP A 110 -11.45 10.48 -9.56
C TRP A 110 -12.44 10.43 -10.72
N HIS A 111 -12.30 11.36 -11.66
CA HIS A 111 -13.09 11.37 -12.90
C HIS A 111 -12.55 10.30 -13.87
N THR A 112 -13.17 9.12 -13.87
CA THR A 112 -12.87 8.04 -14.82
C THR A 112 -13.88 8.03 -15.97
N ALA A 113 -13.39 7.85 -17.20
CA ALA A 113 -14.25 7.65 -18.36
C ALA A 113 -14.81 6.21 -18.46
N GLN A 114 -14.38 5.29 -17.58
CA GLN A 114 -14.74 3.89 -17.66
C GLN A 114 -16.08 3.56 -16.97
N ASP A 115 -16.50 4.37 -16.00
CA ASP A 115 -17.76 4.18 -15.26
C ASP A 115 -18.23 5.53 -14.70
N THR A 116 -19.53 5.77 -14.72
CA THR A 116 -20.14 6.96 -14.08
C THR A 116 -20.22 6.82 -12.54
N TYR A 117 -19.90 5.66 -11.99
CA TYR A 117 -19.82 5.43 -10.55
C TYR A 117 -18.49 5.99 -10.00
N ASN A 118 -18.41 7.32 -10.06
CA ASN A 118 -17.23 8.07 -9.64
C ASN A 118 -17.62 9.39 -8.97
N ILE A 119 -16.67 10.02 -8.30
CA ILE A 119 -16.87 11.24 -7.50
C ILE A 119 -17.38 12.42 -8.31
N VAL A 120 -17.07 12.52 -9.61
CA VAL A 120 -17.46 13.64 -10.46
C VAL A 120 -18.84 13.41 -11.08
N ASP A 121 -19.06 12.25 -11.71
CA ASP A 121 -20.31 11.98 -12.42
C ASP A 121 -21.42 11.48 -11.48
N GLY A 122 -21.06 10.63 -10.52
CA GLY A 122 -21.97 9.92 -9.63
C GLY A 122 -22.40 10.71 -8.38
N THR A 123 -21.84 11.89 -8.11
CA THR A 123 -22.15 12.64 -6.88
C THR A 123 -22.55 14.09 -7.18
N PRO A 124 -23.25 14.76 -6.24
CA PRO A 124 -23.50 16.20 -6.37
C PRO A 124 -22.24 17.07 -6.17
N PHE A 125 -21.13 16.51 -5.70
CA PHE A 125 -19.90 17.22 -5.38
C PHE A 125 -19.18 17.74 -6.63
N LYS A 126 -19.14 16.98 -7.72
CA LYS A 126 -18.66 17.38 -9.05
C LYS A 126 -17.19 17.83 -9.11
N ARG A 127 -16.37 17.50 -8.11
CA ARG A 127 -14.94 17.82 -8.10
C ARG A 127 -14.13 16.53 -8.16
N ASP A 128 -13.00 16.56 -8.88
CA ASP A 128 -12.04 15.45 -8.95
C ASP A 128 -11.08 15.53 -7.76
N ILE A 129 -11.40 14.76 -6.71
CA ILE A 129 -10.63 14.73 -5.46
C ILE A 129 -9.20 14.31 -5.71
N LEU A 130 -8.97 13.28 -6.53
CA LEU A 130 -7.62 12.82 -6.83
C LEU A 130 -6.82 13.88 -7.57
N LYS A 131 -7.44 14.63 -8.48
CA LYS A 131 -6.74 15.70 -9.20
C LYS A 131 -6.26 16.81 -8.26
N GLU A 132 -7.11 17.20 -7.32
CA GLU A 132 -6.76 18.21 -6.32
C GLU A 132 -5.66 17.68 -5.38
N LEU A 133 -5.78 16.44 -4.90
CA LEU A 133 -4.82 15.83 -4.00
C LEU A 133 -3.46 15.61 -4.68
N ALA A 134 -3.44 15.14 -5.94
CA ALA A 134 -2.21 14.98 -6.71
C ALA A 134 -1.47 16.31 -6.89
N ASN A 135 -2.19 17.37 -7.27
CA ASN A 135 -1.61 18.70 -7.40
C ASN A 135 -1.03 19.20 -6.05
N ALA A 136 -1.77 19.02 -4.97
CA ALA A 136 -1.32 19.42 -3.63
C ALA A 136 -0.07 18.63 -3.20
N CYS A 137 0.00 17.32 -3.48
CA CYS A 137 1.18 16.49 -3.19
C CYS A 137 2.39 16.95 -3.98
N HIS A 138 2.26 17.13 -5.30
CA HIS A 138 3.36 17.59 -6.15
C HIS A 138 3.88 18.97 -5.71
N ASN A 139 2.99 19.92 -5.44
CA ASN A 139 3.35 21.24 -4.94
C ASN A 139 3.94 21.20 -3.53
N GLY A 140 3.45 20.27 -2.71
CA GLY A 140 3.88 20.08 -1.33
C GLY A 140 5.14 19.21 -1.19
N GLY A 141 5.62 18.56 -2.26
CA GLY A 141 6.78 17.68 -2.21
C GLY A 141 6.53 16.37 -1.44
N LEU A 142 5.30 15.86 -1.44
CA LEU A 142 4.96 14.50 -1.02
C LEU A 142 4.94 13.57 -2.23
N SER A 143 5.55 12.39 -2.11
CA SER A 143 5.43 11.32 -3.09
C SER A 143 3.99 10.79 -3.11
N LEU A 144 3.44 10.57 -4.31
CA LEU A 144 2.05 10.17 -4.51
C LEU A 144 1.98 8.68 -4.84
N HIS A 145 1.35 7.91 -3.96
CA HIS A 145 1.04 6.50 -4.16
C HIS A 145 -0.47 6.33 -4.28
N LEU A 146 -0.91 5.47 -5.20
CA LEU A 146 -2.32 5.23 -5.48
C LEU A 146 -2.67 3.78 -5.14
N TYR A 147 -3.52 3.60 -4.14
CA TYR A 147 -4.13 2.31 -3.85
C TYR A 147 -5.23 2.02 -4.87
N TYR A 148 -5.25 0.79 -5.36
CA TYR A 148 -6.27 0.29 -6.28
C TYR A 148 -6.66 -1.15 -5.94
N SER A 149 -7.96 -1.39 -5.71
CA SER A 149 -8.48 -2.73 -5.44
C SER A 149 -8.61 -3.57 -6.71
N HIS A 150 -8.03 -4.78 -6.70
CA HIS A 150 -8.26 -5.78 -7.75
C HIS A 150 -9.67 -6.36 -7.67
N LEU A 151 -10.24 -6.50 -6.48
CA LEU A 151 -11.60 -6.99 -6.31
C LEU A 151 -12.65 -5.87 -6.40
N ASP A 152 -13.87 -6.25 -6.78
CA ASP A 152 -15.01 -5.33 -6.89
C ASP A 152 -16.31 -6.02 -6.48
N TRP A 153 -16.92 -5.50 -5.42
CA TRP A 153 -18.19 -6.05 -4.93
C TRP A 153 -19.41 -5.63 -5.75
N ARG A 154 -19.30 -4.61 -6.57
CA ARG A 154 -20.42 -4.03 -7.34
C ARG A 154 -20.45 -4.51 -8.79
N ARG A 155 -19.33 -4.52 -9.49
CA ARG A 155 -19.29 -4.82 -10.93
C ARG A 155 -19.69 -6.26 -11.23
N LEU A 156 -20.60 -6.44 -12.20
CA LEU A 156 -21.15 -7.73 -12.55
C LEU A 156 -20.16 -8.64 -13.27
N ASP A 157 -19.20 -8.06 -13.99
CA ASP A 157 -18.17 -8.79 -14.73
C ASP A 157 -16.98 -9.25 -13.85
N TYR A 158 -16.81 -8.70 -12.62
CA TYR A 158 -15.84 -9.25 -11.68
C TYR A 158 -16.26 -10.65 -11.20
N PRO A 159 -15.42 -11.68 -11.35
CA PRO A 159 -15.68 -13.00 -10.77
C PRO A 159 -15.76 -12.92 -9.25
N LEU A 160 -16.79 -13.49 -8.65
CA LEU A 160 -16.94 -13.50 -7.20
C LEU A 160 -15.96 -14.49 -6.55
N GLY A 161 -15.06 -13.98 -5.76
CA GLY A 161 -14.19 -14.76 -4.89
C GLY A 161 -14.87 -15.16 -3.57
N ARG A 162 -14.12 -15.07 -2.45
CA ARG A 162 -14.63 -15.41 -1.11
C ARG A 162 -15.51 -14.32 -0.49
N THR A 163 -15.42 -13.06 -0.94
CA THR A 163 -16.18 -11.93 -0.43
C THR A 163 -17.31 -11.49 -1.38
N GLY A 164 -18.18 -10.59 -0.93
CA GLY A 164 -19.27 -10.05 -1.76
C GLY A 164 -20.42 -11.01 -2.07
N LYS A 165 -20.38 -12.26 -1.61
CA LYS A 165 -21.38 -13.30 -1.95
C LYS A 165 -22.80 -13.00 -1.49
N LYS A 166 -22.97 -12.19 -0.44
CA LYS A 166 -24.27 -11.87 0.18
C LYS A 166 -24.89 -10.56 -0.32
N LEU A 167 -24.30 -9.93 -1.32
CA LEU A 167 -24.74 -8.62 -1.80
C LEU A 167 -25.85 -8.68 -2.86
N GLY A 168 -26.37 -9.87 -3.19
CA GLY A 168 -27.45 -10.06 -4.17
C GLY A 168 -26.99 -9.93 -5.63
N ARG A 169 -25.69 -9.90 -5.90
CA ARG A 169 -25.14 -9.76 -7.24
C ARG A 169 -25.32 -11.04 -8.06
N PRO A 170 -25.85 -10.97 -9.30
CA PRO A 170 -25.94 -12.13 -10.18
C PRO A 170 -24.56 -12.63 -10.59
N THR A 171 -24.43 -13.94 -10.82
CA THR A 171 -23.15 -14.57 -11.18
C THR A 171 -23.07 -14.99 -12.65
N ASP A 172 -24.15 -14.86 -13.41
CA ASP A 172 -24.25 -15.21 -14.82
C ASP A 172 -23.58 -14.20 -15.78
N LYS A 173 -23.17 -13.05 -15.26
CA LYS A 173 -22.52 -11.97 -16.03
C LYS A 173 -21.02 -11.83 -15.75
N GLN A 174 -20.44 -12.72 -14.97
CA GLN A 174 -19.01 -12.71 -14.66
C GLN A 174 -18.18 -12.90 -15.92
N ASN A 175 -17.20 -12.02 -16.13
CA ASN A 175 -16.31 -12.06 -17.28
C ASN A 175 -14.99 -11.39 -16.93
N TRP A 176 -13.99 -12.21 -16.56
CA TRP A 176 -12.68 -11.69 -16.17
C TRP A 176 -12.03 -10.79 -17.21
N ARG A 177 -12.08 -11.17 -18.50
CA ARG A 177 -11.46 -10.36 -19.57
C ARG A 177 -12.10 -8.96 -19.68
N SER A 178 -13.42 -8.86 -19.51
CA SER A 178 -14.12 -7.57 -19.47
C SER A 178 -13.67 -6.73 -18.27
N TYR A 179 -13.66 -7.34 -17.09
CA TYR A 179 -13.24 -6.65 -15.87
C TYR A 179 -11.77 -6.25 -15.91
N TYR A 180 -10.88 -7.14 -16.34
CA TYR A 180 -9.46 -6.88 -16.50
C TYR A 180 -9.19 -5.70 -17.46
N THR A 181 -9.90 -5.65 -18.58
CA THR A 181 -9.82 -4.53 -19.53
C THR A 181 -10.27 -3.22 -18.90
N PHE A 182 -11.39 -3.23 -18.17
CA PHE A 182 -11.87 -2.08 -17.42
C PHE A 182 -10.83 -1.59 -16.41
N MET A 183 -10.30 -2.49 -15.60
CA MET A 183 -9.31 -2.19 -14.57
C MET A 183 -8.03 -1.57 -15.17
N ASN A 184 -7.50 -2.17 -16.24
CA ASN A 184 -6.30 -1.66 -16.91
C ASN A 184 -6.53 -0.32 -17.60
N ASN A 185 -7.73 -0.04 -18.11
CA ASN A 185 -8.06 1.29 -18.63
C ASN A 185 -8.08 2.34 -17.52
N GLN A 186 -8.66 2.02 -16.35
CA GLN A 186 -8.61 2.91 -15.19
C GLN A 186 -7.17 3.16 -14.71
N LEU A 187 -6.32 2.13 -14.65
CA LEU A 187 -4.91 2.28 -14.30
C LEU A 187 -4.17 3.17 -15.31
N ARG A 188 -4.46 3.06 -16.62
CA ARG A 188 -3.91 3.98 -17.63
C ARG A 188 -4.31 5.42 -17.35
N GLU A 189 -5.58 5.69 -17.03
CA GLU A 189 -6.04 7.04 -16.66
C GLU A 189 -5.25 7.56 -15.45
N LEU A 190 -5.11 6.76 -14.39
CA LEU A 190 -4.38 7.13 -13.18
C LEU A 190 -2.91 7.47 -13.47
N LEU A 191 -2.27 6.71 -14.35
CA LEU A 191 -0.85 6.87 -14.70
C LEU A 191 -0.59 7.95 -15.77
N THR A 192 -1.62 8.49 -16.44
CA THR A 192 -1.43 9.48 -17.51
C THR A 192 -2.02 10.85 -17.21
N ASN A 193 -3.05 10.94 -16.33
CA ASN A 193 -3.82 12.17 -16.14
C ASN A 193 -3.49 12.94 -14.85
N TYR A 194 -2.74 12.32 -13.93
CA TYR A 194 -2.53 12.84 -12.57
C TYR A 194 -1.07 13.22 -12.27
N GLY A 195 -0.27 13.38 -13.34
CA GLY A 195 1.15 13.72 -13.23
C GLY A 195 1.98 12.52 -12.77
N ARG A 196 3.04 12.77 -12.00
CA ARG A 196 3.91 11.73 -11.49
C ARG A 196 3.20 10.91 -10.41
N VAL A 197 3.13 9.61 -10.61
CA VAL A 197 2.69 8.60 -9.65
C VAL A 197 3.91 7.76 -9.29
N ASP A 198 4.24 7.69 -8.01
CA ASP A 198 5.46 7.04 -7.55
C ASP A 198 5.24 5.56 -7.21
N CYS A 199 3.99 5.17 -6.88
CA CYS A 199 3.64 3.78 -6.59
C CYS A 199 2.19 3.49 -6.97
N ILE A 200 1.93 2.30 -7.52
CA ILE A 200 0.60 1.67 -7.51
C ILE A 200 0.61 0.61 -6.42
N TRP A 201 -0.31 0.75 -5.48
CA TRP A 201 -0.49 -0.11 -4.32
C TRP A 201 -1.76 -0.95 -4.50
N PHE A 202 -1.61 -2.22 -4.84
CA PHE A 202 -2.72 -3.14 -5.07
C PHE A 202 -3.19 -3.84 -3.80
N ASP A 203 -4.48 -4.24 -3.84
CA ASP A 203 -5.11 -5.05 -2.81
C ASP A 203 -6.22 -5.91 -3.41
N GLY A 204 -6.70 -6.90 -2.64
CA GLY A 204 -7.83 -7.73 -3.05
C GLY A 204 -7.46 -9.01 -3.79
N TRP A 205 -6.18 -9.27 -4.05
CA TRP A 205 -5.72 -10.53 -4.64
C TRP A 205 -6.21 -11.75 -3.85
N TRP A 206 -6.20 -11.66 -2.54
CA TRP A 206 -6.60 -12.69 -1.59
C TRP A 206 -8.09 -13.11 -1.69
N ASP A 207 -8.92 -12.40 -2.45
CA ASP A 207 -10.34 -12.77 -2.65
C ASP A 207 -10.49 -14.11 -3.35
N HIS A 208 -9.46 -14.57 -4.07
CA HIS A 208 -9.42 -15.85 -4.79
C HIS A 208 -8.35 -16.84 -4.28
N ASP A 209 -7.77 -16.62 -3.10
CA ASP A 209 -6.71 -17.47 -2.54
C ASP A 209 -7.21 -18.85 -2.09
N GLU A 210 -8.52 -19.01 -1.85
CA GLU A 210 -9.18 -20.26 -1.49
C GLU A 210 -9.80 -21.01 -2.69
N ASP A 211 -9.63 -20.51 -3.90
CA ASP A 211 -10.19 -21.13 -5.10
C ASP A 211 -9.54 -22.50 -5.37
N LYS A 212 -10.34 -23.51 -5.71
CA LYS A 212 -9.85 -24.86 -6.01
C LYS A 212 -8.84 -24.88 -7.16
N THR A 213 -9.02 -24.01 -8.13
CA THR A 213 -8.06 -23.76 -9.23
C THR A 213 -7.50 -22.37 -9.02
N PRO A 214 -6.16 -22.20 -8.97
CA PRO A 214 -5.56 -20.89 -8.80
C PRO A 214 -6.10 -19.88 -9.81
N PHE A 215 -6.57 -18.75 -9.32
CA PHE A 215 -7.07 -17.68 -10.16
C PHE A 215 -5.89 -16.95 -10.85
N ASN A 216 -5.98 -16.81 -12.17
CA ASN A 216 -4.95 -16.09 -12.92
C ASN A 216 -5.29 -14.60 -12.99
N TRP A 217 -4.60 -13.80 -12.21
CA TRP A 217 -4.75 -12.34 -12.15
C TRP A 217 -4.09 -11.60 -13.33
N GLU A 218 -3.29 -12.29 -14.15
CA GLU A 218 -2.55 -11.69 -15.27
C GLU A 218 -1.66 -10.50 -14.84
N LEU A 219 -1.02 -10.62 -13.67
CA LEU A 219 -0.24 -9.54 -13.04
C LEU A 219 0.95 -9.09 -13.88
N ASP A 220 1.59 -10.02 -14.59
CA ASP A 220 2.78 -9.72 -15.40
C ASP A 220 2.50 -8.64 -16.45
N GLU A 221 1.38 -8.76 -17.17
CA GLU A 221 0.96 -7.76 -18.17
C GLU A 221 0.61 -6.43 -17.52
N GLN A 222 -0.07 -6.47 -16.36
CA GLN A 222 -0.48 -5.27 -15.64
C GLN A 222 0.72 -4.51 -15.06
N TYR A 223 1.66 -5.21 -14.44
CA TYR A 223 2.88 -4.60 -13.89
C TYR A 223 3.79 -4.05 -14.99
N ALA A 224 3.93 -4.79 -16.09
CA ALA A 224 4.67 -4.30 -17.25
C ALA A 224 4.07 -3.03 -17.85
N MET A 225 2.73 -2.94 -17.90
CA MET A 225 2.03 -1.72 -18.34
C MET A 225 2.32 -0.53 -17.43
N ILE A 226 2.35 -0.72 -16.12
CA ILE A 226 2.66 0.35 -15.15
C ILE A 226 4.06 0.89 -15.39
N HIS A 227 5.07 0.01 -15.45
CA HIS A 227 6.46 0.41 -15.69
C HIS A 227 6.67 1.02 -17.08
N GLN A 228 5.86 0.63 -18.09
CA GLN A 228 5.92 1.25 -19.41
C GLN A 228 5.37 2.68 -19.41
N LEU A 229 4.28 2.92 -18.67
CA LEU A 229 3.63 4.25 -18.62
C LEU A 229 4.42 5.22 -17.73
N GLN A 230 4.91 4.74 -16.60
CA GLN A 230 5.74 5.50 -15.67
C GLN A 230 6.92 4.65 -15.18
N PRO A 231 8.09 4.72 -15.86
CA PRO A 231 9.23 3.84 -15.58
C PRO A 231 9.81 3.91 -14.17
N GLN A 232 9.54 4.97 -13.43
CA GLN A 232 9.94 5.14 -12.04
C GLN A 232 8.87 4.67 -11.03
N CYS A 233 7.64 4.39 -11.49
CA CYS A 233 6.55 3.94 -10.64
C CYS A 233 6.85 2.55 -10.10
N ILE A 234 6.87 2.39 -8.78
CA ILE A 234 7.05 1.08 -8.13
C ILE A 234 5.71 0.41 -7.88
N VAL A 235 5.72 -0.92 -7.82
CA VAL A 235 4.52 -1.73 -7.64
C VAL A 235 4.55 -2.41 -6.29
N ALA A 236 3.47 -2.31 -5.56
CA ALA A 236 3.21 -2.99 -4.30
C ALA A 236 1.87 -3.74 -4.36
N ASN A 237 1.77 -4.90 -3.73
CA ASN A 237 0.53 -5.68 -3.71
C ASN A 237 0.34 -6.37 -2.35
N ASN A 238 -0.77 -6.08 -1.70
CA ASN A 238 -1.14 -6.62 -0.40
C ASN A 238 -1.83 -7.99 -0.53
N HIS A 239 -1.08 -9.00 -0.94
CA HIS A 239 -1.59 -10.37 -1.10
C HIS A 239 -1.23 -11.30 0.06
N HIS A 240 -0.56 -10.80 1.10
CA HIS A 240 -0.15 -11.54 2.31
C HIS A 240 0.79 -12.72 2.04
N GLY A 241 1.55 -12.67 0.95
CA GLY A 241 2.44 -13.75 0.50
C GLY A 241 3.83 -13.27 0.09
N LYS A 242 4.58 -14.18 -0.53
CA LYS A 242 5.87 -13.83 -1.12
C LYS A 242 5.66 -12.92 -2.33
N PRO A 243 6.52 -11.90 -2.54
CA PRO A 243 6.40 -11.01 -3.69
C PRO A 243 6.41 -11.77 -5.02
N TYR A 244 5.52 -11.38 -5.92
CA TYR A 244 5.51 -11.83 -7.31
C TYR A 244 6.56 -11.10 -8.14
N PRO A 245 7.03 -11.68 -9.26
CA PRO A 245 7.85 -10.96 -10.21
C PRO A 245 7.17 -9.67 -10.68
N GLY A 246 7.88 -8.55 -10.63
CA GLY A 246 7.33 -7.23 -10.96
C GLY A 246 6.86 -6.41 -9.78
N GLU A 247 6.83 -6.98 -8.58
CA GLU A 247 6.63 -6.22 -7.34
C GLU A 247 7.95 -5.64 -6.85
N ASP A 248 7.89 -4.41 -6.38
CA ASP A 248 9.04 -3.59 -6.00
C ASP A 248 9.10 -3.32 -4.50
N ILE A 249 8.00 -3.56 -3.79
CA ILE A 249 7.83 -3.39 -2.34
C ILE A 249 7.13 -4.63 -1.80
N GLN A 250 7.56 -5.11 -0.62
CA GLN A 250 6.83 -6.12 0.13
C GLN A 250 6.03 -5.47 1.27
N ILE A 251 4.76 -5.85 1.38
CA ILE A 251 3.81 -5.29 2.35
C ILE A 251 3.59 -6.26 3.50
N PHE A 252 3.47 -5.71 4.70
CA PHE A 252 3.01 -6.36 5.92
C PHE A 252 1.82 -5.60 6.47
N GLU A 253 0.68 -6.28 6.66
CA GLU A 253 -0.53 -5.63 7.14
C GLU A 253 -0.70 -5.84 8.64
N GLN A 254 -0.90 -4.74 9.39
CA GLN A 254 -1.14 -4.67 10.83
C GLN A 254 0.00 -5.24 11.72
N ASP A 255 1.04 -5.80 11.12
CA ASP A 255 2.20 -6.36 11.81
C ASP A 255 3.50 -5.81 11.21
N LEU A 256 4.59 -5.85 11.96
CA LEU A 256 5.92 -5.54 11.44
C LEU A 256 6.54 -6.78 10.78
N PRO A 257 7.52 -6.62 9.86
CA PRO A 257 8.20 -7.75 9.24
C PRO A 257 8.70 -8.78 10.25
N GLY A 258 8.33 -10.07 10.05
CA GLY A 258 8.64 -11.17 10.95
C GLY A 258 7.75 -11.30 12.18
N GLU A 259 6.68 -10.51 12.27
CA GLU A 259 5.59 -10.66 13.25
C GLU A 259 4.32 -11.11 12.50
N ASN A 260 3.42 -11.81 13.19
CA ASN A 260 2.14 -12.27 12.64
C ASN A 260 1.08 -12.34 13.73
N THR A 261 0.91 -11.27 14.49
CA THR A 261 -0.05 -11.17 15.60
C THR A 261 -1.48 -11.10 15.09
N TYR A 262 -1.68 -10.40 13.96
CA TYR A 262 -3.00 -10.25 13.32
C TYR A 262 -3.31 -11.38 12.32
N GLY A 263 -2.33 -12.24 12.00
CA GLY A 263 -2.53 -13.37 11.10
C GLY A 263 -2.45 -13.04 9.61
N LEU A 264 -2.07 -11.80 9.25
CA LEU A 264 -2.00 -11.31 7.87
C LEU A 264 -0.57 -11.14 7.34
N SER A 265 0.45 -11.43 8.17
CA SER A 265 1.86 -11.11 7.88
C SER A 265 2.80 -12.28 8.13
N GLY A 266 2.32 -13.52 7.90
CA GLY A 266 3.07 -14.76 8.13
C GLY A 266 4.12 -15.11 7.06
N GLN A 267 4.23 -14.30 5.99
CA GLN A 267 5.18 -14.52 4.91
C GLN A 267 6.64 -14.23 5.31
N ASP A 268 7.57 -14.93 4.66
CA ASP A 268 9.00 -14.66 4.83
C ASP A 268 9.35 -13.24 4.39
N VAL A 269 10.30 -12.61 5.09
CA VAL A 269 10.81 -11.28 4.75
C VAL A 269 11.76 -11.39 3.56
N SER A 270 11.45 -10.67 2.48
CA SER A 270 12.26 -10.61 1.25
C SER A 270 13.38 -9.57 1.34
N GLN A 271 14.13 -9.42 0.23
CA GLN A 271 15.16 -8.38 0.08
C GLN A 271 14.61 -7.08 -0.54
N LEU A 272 13.32 -7.04 -0.89
CA LEU A 272 12.68 -5.82 -1.38
C LEU A 272 12.59 -4.76 -0.28
N PRO A 273 12.40 -3.50 -0.63
CA PRO A 273 11.92 -2.50 0.31
C PRO A 273 10.67 -2.99 1.04
N LEU A 274 10.60 -2.74 2.35
CA LEU A 274 9.54 -3.24 3.21
C LEU A 274 8.62 -2.08 3.63
N GLU A 275 7.32 -2.37 3.66
CA GLU A 275 6.31 -1.46 4.19
C GLU A 275 5.38 -2.21 5.15
N THR A 276 5.08 -1.62 6.29
CA THR A 276 3.99 -2.05 7.15
C THR A 276 2.89 -1.01 7.14
N CYS A 277 1.66 -1.43 6.90
CA CYS A 277 0.50 -0.56 7.00
C CYS A 277 -0.27 -0.83 8.30
N LEU A 278 -0.51 0.23 9.08
CA LEU A 278 -1.16 0.15 10.38
C LEU A 278 -2.32 1.15 10.49
N THR A 279 -3.37 0.74 11.19
CA THR A 279 -4.46 1.64 11.59
C THR A 279 -4.13 2.39 12.88
N MET A 280 -4.68 3.59 13.05
CA MET A 280 -4.64 4.31 14.35
C MET A 280 -5.64 3.75 15.36
N ASN A 281 -6.76 3.20 14.87
CA ASN A 281 -7.86 2.57 15.60
C ASN A 281 -8.09 1.16 15.04
N TYR A 282 -9.30 0.58 15.06
CA TYR A 282 -9.56 -0.77 14.54
C TYR A 282 -9.94 -0.79 13.04
N THR A 283 -10.48 0.32 12.50
CA THR A 283 -10.96 0.38 11.12
C THR A 283 -10.03 1.19 10.23
N TRP A 284 -9.96 0.85 8.93
CA TRP A 284 -9.24 1.67 7.96
C TRP A 284 -10.06 2.91 7.57
N GLY A 285 -11.32 2.72 7.15
CA GLY A 285 -12.24 3.81 6.88
C GLY A 285 -12.80 4.45 8.16
N TYR A 286 -13.42 5.61 8.01
CA TYR A 286 -14.05 6.33 9.13
C TYR A 286 -15.10 5.46 9.81
N SER A 287 -15.02 5.37 11.15
CA SER A 287 -16.04 4.76 11.99
C SER A 287 -16.45 5.72 13.12
N ILE A 288 -17.76 5.92 13.25
CA ILE A 288 -18.32 6.83 14.27
C ILE A 288 -18.24 6.21 15.67
N THR A 289 -18.27 4.88 15.74
CA THR A 289 -18.28 4.12 16.99
C THR A 289 -16.90 3.69 17.46
N ASP A 290 -15.92 3.59 16.56
CA ASP A 290 -14.55 3.21 16.91
C ASP A 290 -13.77 4.39 17.49
N LYS A 291 -13.67 4.40 18.80
CA LYS A 291 -12.91 5.40 19.58
C LYS A 291 -11.61 4.84 20.17
N ASN A 292 -11.23 3.62 19.78
CA ASN A 292 -10.09 2.91 20.33
C ASN A 292 -8.79 3.29 19.62
N TYR A 293 -8.49 4.57 19.60
CA TYR A 293 -7.25 5.05 19.00
C TYR A 293 -6.04 4.66 19.84
N LYS A 294 -5.00 4.09 19.19
CA LYS A 294 -3.68 3.85 19.78
C LYS A 294 -3.15 5.15 20.40
N SER A 295 -2.39 5.05 21.50
CA SER A 295 -1.81 6.24 22.13
C SER A 295 -0.77 6.90 21.20
N LYS A 296 -0.49 8.18 21.43
CA LYS A 296 0.52 8.95 20.68
C LYS A 296 1.90 8.29 20.81
N GLU A 297 2.23 7.82 22.00
CA GLU A 297 3.49 7.12 22.31
C GLU A 297 3.57 5.77 21.61
N THR A 298 2.46 5.01 21.57
CA THR A 298 2.40 3.73 20.84
C THR A 298 2.72 3.93 19.37
N LEU A 299 2.13 4.94 18.72
CA LEU A 299 2.36 5.20 17.29
C LEU A 299 3.81 5.62 16.99
N VAL A 300 4.42 6.42 17.87
CA VAL A 300 5.87 6.73 17.75
C VAL A 300 6.73 5.47 17.94
N ARG A 301 6.36 4.60 18.89
CA ARG A 301 7.08 3.33 19.08
C ARG A 301 6.97 2.43 17.84
N GLU A 302 5.79 2.35 17.22
CA GLU A 302 5.62 1.58 15.97
C GLU A 302 6.48 2.15 14.83
N LEU A 303 6.54 3.47 14.69
CA LEU A 303 7.43 4.11 13.70
C LEU A 303 8.90 3.76 13.94
N VAL A 304 9.34 3.84 15.18
CA VAL A 304 10.73 3.52 15.55
C VAL A 304 11.04 2.03 15.33
N ARG A 305 10.11 1.14 15.72
CA ARG A 305 10.24 -0.31 15.52
C ARG A 305 10.30 -0.66 14.04
N ALA A 306 9.42 -0.06 13.22
CA ALA A 306 9.43 -0.23 11.77
C ALA A 306 10.78 0.19 11.17
N ALA A 307 11.29 1.37 11.51
CA ALA A 307 12.60 1.84 11.05
C ALA A 307 13.73 0.88 11.46
N GLY A 308 13.71 0.36 12.71
CA GLY A 308 14.67 -0.63 13.20
C GLY A 308 14.61 -1.97 12.48
N LYS A 309 13.46 -2.35 11.94
CA LYS A 309 13.26 -3.53 11.07
C LYS A 309 13.48 -3.22 9.57
N ASN A 310 14.08 -2.09 9.26
CA ASN A 310 14.34 -1.61 7.89
C ASN A 310 13.06 -1.46 7.05
N CYS A 311 11.95 -1.10 7.67
CA CYS A 311 10.62 -1.03 7.11
C CYS A 311 10.09 0.41 7.17
N ASN A 312 9.27 0.80 6.20
CA ASN A 312 8.50 2.03 6.26
C ASN A 312 7.20 1.80 7.04
N LEU A 313 6.79 2.80 7.82
CA LEU A 313 5.45 2.83 8.42
C LEU A 313 4.52 3.63 7.52
N LEU A 314 3.46 2.99 7.03
CA LEU A 314 2.31 3.61 6.36
C LEU A 314 1.15 3.67 7.34
N LEU A 315 0.91 4.83 7.95
CA LEU A 315 -0.05 5.01 9.02
C LEU A 315 -1.38 5.53 8.49
N ASN A 316 -2.47 4.82 8.78
CA ASN A 316 -3.78 5.09 8.21
C ASN A 316 -4.53 6.24 8.88
N VAL A 317 -5.23 7.02 8.05
CA VAL A 317 -6.25 7.99 8.43
C VAL A 317 -7.52 7.69 7.63
N GLY A 318 -8.67 7.62 8.32
CA GLY A 318 -10.00 7.51 7.71
C GLY A 318 -10.73 8.85 7.77
N PRO A 319 -10.71 9.68 6.72
CA PRO A 319 -11.42 10.96 6.71
C PRO A 319 -12.93 10.79 6.88
N ARG A 320 -13.54 11.79 7.49
CA ARG A 320 -14.98 11.90 7.68
C ARG A 320 -15.71 12.11 6.34
N PRO A 321 -17.02 11.83 6.27
CA PRO A 321 -17.77 11.99 5.02
C PRO A 321 -17.81 13.45 4.52
N ASP A 322 -17.62 14.43 5.40
CA ASP A 322 -17.53 15.84 5.03
C ASP A 322 -16.15 16.26 4.48
N GLY A 323 -15.18 15.34 4.47
CA GLY A 323 -13.81 15.57 3.99
C GLY A 323 -12.83 16.06 5.04
N GLN A 324 -13.24 16.20 6.30
CA GLN A 324 -12.31 16.55 7.37
C GLN A 324 -11.57 15.33 7.90
N LEU A 325 -10.33 15.54 8.32
CA LEU A 325 -9.58 14.55 9.10
C LEU A 325 -10.16 14.48 10.52
N PRO A 326 -10.32 13.29 11.11
CA PRO A 326 -10.72 13.17 12.51
C PRO A 326 -9.75 13.90 13.44
N VAL A 327 -10.25 14.60 14.44
CA VAL A 327 -9.42 15.36 15.38
C VAL A 327 -8.44 14.45 16.11
N GLU A 328 -8.88 13.24 16.46
CA GLU A 328 -8.07 12.22 17.12
C GLU A 328 -6.85 11.81 16.26
N ALA A 329 -7.03 11.73 14.93
CA ALA A 329 -5.94 11.45 13.99
C ALA A 329 -4.98 12.64 13.89
N VAL A 330 -5.52 13.86 13.75
CA VAL A 330 -4.70 15.09 13.63
C VAL A 330 -3.80 15.27 14.85
N GLU A 331 -4.34 15.09 16.08
CA GLU A 331 -3.54 15.18 17.30
C GLU A 331 -2.38 14.18 17.35
N ARG A 332 -2.58 12.96 16.83
CA ARG A 332 -1.55 11.92 16.78
C ARG A 332 -0.49 12.25 15.74
N LEU A 333 -0.91 12.73 14.59
CA LEU A 333 -0.01 13.20 13.54
C LEU A 333 0.87 14.37 14.02
N GLN A 334 0.30 15.33 14.73
CA GLN A 334 1.05 16.45 15.33
C GLN A 334 2.10 15.95 16.33
N TYR A 335 1.76 14.97 17.16
CA TYR A 335 2.72 14.39 18.11
C TYR A 335 3.86 13.65 17.41
N ILE A 336 3.55 12.87 16.36
CA ILE A 336 4.58 12.22 15.52
C ILE A 336 5.46 13.29 14.86
N GLY A 337 4.88 14.38 14.36
CA GLY A 337 5.62 15.50 13.78
C GLY A 337 6.58 16.16 14.76
N GLN A 338 6.16 16.35 16.01
CA GLN A 338 7.03 16.88 17.08
C GLN A 338 8.23 15.93 17.35
N PHE A 339 7.97 14.62 17.39
CA PHE A 339 9.02 13.61 17.55
C PHE A 339 10.00 13.66 16.37
N LEU A 340 9.49 13.62 15.13
CA LEU A 340 10.31 13.60 13.92
C LEU A 340 11.04 14.92 13.69
N GLY A 341 10.46 16.06 14.09
CA GLY A 341 11.13 17.35 14.08
C GLY A 341 12.38 17.39 14.95
N LYS A 342 12.40 16.60 16.04
CA LYS A 342 13.52 16.52 16.96
C LYS A 342 14.50 15.38 16.65
N TYR A 343 13.97 14.23 16.25
CA TYR A 343 14.74 12.98 16.15
C TYR A 343 14.74 12.38 14.72
N GLY A 344 14.23 13.09 13.73
CA GLY A 344 14.08 12.57 12.35
C GLY A 344 15.39 12.09 11.73
N ASP A 345 16.53 12.67 12.09
CA ASP A 345 17.85 12.20 11.63
C ASP A 345 18.17 10.75 12.03
N THR A 346 17.55 10.25 13.10
CA THR A 346 17.71 8.88 13.57
C THR A 346 16.76 7.91 12.88
N ILE A 347 15.85 8.42 12.04
CA ILE A 347 14.79 7.68 11.34
C ILE A 347 14.99 7.75 9.82
N TYR A 348 14.92 8.96 9.24
CA TYR A 348 14.98 9.15 7.79
C TYR A 348 16.34 8.81 7.19
N GLY A 349 16.34 8.12 6.06
CA GLY A 349 17.55 7.72 5.34
C GLY A 349 18.41 6.73 6.12
N THR A 350 17.83 6.06 7.13
CA THR A 350 18.51 5.01 7.90
C THR A 350 18.25 3.63 7.32
N ARG A 351 19.06 2.66 7.76
CA ARG A 351 18.82 1.22 7.61
C ARG A 351 18.77 0.58 9.00
N GLY A 352 17.99 -0.49 9.13
CA GLY A 352 17.88 -1.25 10.38
C GLY A 352 18.85 -2.41 10.45
N GLY A 353 18.87 -3.10 11.60
CA GLY A 353 19.38 -4.45 11.69
C GLY A 353 20.83 -4.67 12.12
N LEU A 354 21.63 -3.63 12.44
CA LEU A 354 22.98 -3.82 12.98
C LEU A 354 22.99 -4.46 14.38
N VAL A 355 22.06 -4.02 15.23
CA VAL A 355 21.75 -4.69 16.48
C VAL A 355 20.35 -5.25 16.33
N ALA A 356 20.20 -6.56 16.50
CA ALA A 356 18.91 -7.23 16.39
C ALA A 356 17.88 -6.55 17.32
N PRO A 357 16.58 -6.52 16.96
CA PRO A 357 15.54 -6.06 17.86
C PRO A 357 15.54 -6.83 19.18
N HIS A 358 15.35 -6.11 20.28
CA HIS A 358 15.28 -6.64 21.63
C HIS A 358 14.07 -6.08 22.38
N ASP A 359 13.72 -6.64 23.53
CA ASP A 359 12.63 -6.15 24.38
C ASP A 359 12.84 -4.70 24.84
N TRP A 360 14.10 -4.27 24.96
CA TRP A 360 14.42 -2.88 25.29
C TRP A 360 14.24 -1.91 24.10
N GLY A 361 14.30 -2.39 22.83
CA GLY A 361 14.15 -1.53 21.64
C GLY A 361 14.87 -2.01 20.40
N VAL A 362 15.23 -1.10 19.54
CA VAL A 362 15.81 -1.35 18.19
C VAL A 362 16.97 -0.42 17.89
N SER A 363 17.70 -0.71 16.82
CA SER A 363 18.74 0.17 16.29
C SER A 363 18.46 0.59 14.84
N THR A 364 18.93 1.80 14.48
CA THR A 364 19.00 2.27 13.10
C THR A 364 20.42 2.78 12.81
N GLN A 365 20.81 2.75 11.53
CA GLN A 365 22.14 3.19 11.10
C GLN A 365 22.04 4.16 9.92
N LYS A 366 22.90 5.19 9.92
CA LYS A 366 23.08 6.12 8.81
C LYS A 366 24.58 6.41 8.63
N GLY A 367 25.14 5.91 7.54
CA GLY A 367 26.60 5.94 7.34
C GLY A 367 27.33 5.19 8.48
N ASN A 368 28.25 5.86 9.15
CA ASN A 368 29.01 5.33 10.30
C ASN A 368 28.38 5.65 11.67
N ARG A 369 27.16 6.21 11.69
CA ARG A 369 26.44 6.50 12.94
C ARG A 369 25.42 5.41 13.22
N LEU A 370 25.50 4.81 14.42
CA LEU A 370 24.51 3.88 14.97
C LEU A 370 23.66 4.63 16.00
N PHE A 371 22.35 4.54 15.85
CA PHE A 371 21.38 5.09 16.79
C PHE A 371 20.70 3.96 17.54
N ILE A 372 20.67 4.04 18.86
CA ILE A 372 19.99 3.07 19.73
C ILE A 372 18.72 3.70 20.26
N HIS A 373 17.60 3.06 19.95
CA HIS A 373 16.26 3.49 20.35
C HIS A 373 15.80 2.64 21.52
N ILE A 374 15.84 3.20 22.73
CA ILE A 374 15.39 2.53 23.95
C ILE A 374 13.89 2.77 24.13
N LEU A 375 13.09 1.75 23.90
CA LEU A 375 11.62 1.78 24.01
C LEU A 375 11.12 1.32 25.38
N SER A 376 11.90 0.48 26.06
CA SER A 376 11.63 0.01 27.42
C SER A 376 12.94 -0.14 28.18
N LEU A 377 13.03 0.48 29.35
CA LEU A 377 14.21 0.38 30.20
C LEU A 377 13.86 -0.52 31.40
N GLN A 378 14.27 -1.79 31.32
CA GLN A 378 14.04 -2.78 32.39
C GLN A 378 15.20 -2.81 33.38
N ASP A 379 16.43 -2.56 32.91
CA ASP A 379 17.65 -2.60 33.68
C ASP A 379 18.35 -1.24 33.76
N LYS A 380 19.23 -1.07 34.77
CA LYS A 380 20.03 0.14 34.93
C LYS A 380 21.17 0.27 33.91
N ALA A 381 21.47 -0.80 33.16
CA ALA A 381 22.52 -0.86 32.16
C ALA A 381 22.03 -1.60 30.90
N LEU A 382 22.43 -1.09 29.74
CA LEU A 382 22.20 -1.71 28.46
C LEU A 382 23.52 -2.31 27.95
N PHE A 383 23.56 -3.62 27.70
CA PHE A 383 24.68 -4.29 27.07
C PHE A 383 24.43 -4.43 25.56
N LEU A 384 25.31 -3.88 24.76
CA LEU A 384 25.26 -3.98 23.30
C LEU A 384 26.40 -4.91 22.84
N SER A 385 26.04 -6.01 22.19
CA SER A 385 27.00 -6.86 21.51
C SER A 385 27.16 -6.39 20.06
N LEU A 386 28.36 -5.98 19.70
CA LEU A 386 28.73 -5.59 18.33
C LEU A 386 29.37 -6.75 17.56
N ILE A 387 29.35 -7.97 18.09
CA ILE A 387 30.00 -9.14 17.50
C ILE A 387 29.44 -9.50 16.11
N HIS A 388 28.23 -9.09 15.80
CA HIS A 388 27.60 -9.33 14.50
C HIS A 388 27.69 -8.13 13.53
N ILE A 389 28.38 -7.07 13.90
CA ILE A 389 28.79 -6.05 12.95
C ILE A 389 29.94 -6.66 12.17
N SER A 390 29.68 -7.20 10.97
CA SER A 390 30.72 -7.63 10.05
C SER A 390 31.61 -6.42 9.78
N GLU A 391 32.84 -6.44 10.32
CA GLU A 391 33.84 -5.48 9.91
C GLU A 391 33.97 -5.54 8.39
N PRO A 392 34.08 -4.38 7.69
CA PRO A 392 34.56 -4.43 6.33
C PRO A 392 35.96 -5.03 6.41
N THR A 393 36.14 -6.23 5.90
CA THR A 393 37.42 -6.93 5.82
C THR A 393 38.39 -6.05 5.06
N ARG A 394 39.18 -5.25 5.78
CA ARG A 394 40.43 -4.74 5.26
C ARG A 394 41.40 -5.93 5.26
N HIS A 395 41.46 -6.64 4.15
CA HIS A 395 42.62 -7.43 3.83
C HIS A 395 43.79 -6.48 3.58
N SER A 396 44.50 -6.11 4.62
CA SER A 396 45.89 -5.68 4.47
C SER A 396 46.72 -6.96 4.36
N LEU A 397 47.06 -7.34 3.16
CA LEU A 397 48.19 -8.24 2.93
C LEU A 397 49.46 -7.49 3.34
N ILE A 398 50.14 -8.02 4.35
CA ILE A 398 51.56 -7.77 4.58
C ILE A 398 52.33 -8.78 3.76
#